data_ed8e81151058ca23a1d94b80e306a518
#
_entry.id   ed8e81151058ca23a1d94b80e306a518
#
_cell.length_a   1.000
_cell.length_b   1.000
_cell.length_c   1.000
_cell.angle_alpha   90.00
_cell.angle_beta   90.00
_cell.angle_gamma   90.00
#
_symmetry.space_group_name_H-M   'P 1'
#
loop_
_entity.id
_entity.type
_entity.pdbx_description
1 polymer ?
#
loop_
_entity_poly.entity_id
_entity_poly.type
_entity_poly.pdbx_seq_one_letter_code
_entity_poly.pdbx_strand_id
1 'polypeptide(L)'
;MTQKQYFYGTWFLSFISGFAVAPFLQTAALLSGGMPINNLLWVVVLEGLCYGLAIFFGMKLAHKVGARFLLLSHNVNWKSDLFKPGILCGISAALAMLLVDFMLPKASMTFWFLLTHIPLSQGLPAAVFGIVNQQVALCLLLISGILIVLKKIFKQTSSNSLMFVSIILSALIFGAAHVPQFVHGMTPEAPLLIFRIMIINLISGMTFGMFFWKKGFETAVLAHFVVDFILYAIVPALCLFAV
;
A
#
# COMPACT_ATOMS: atom_id res chain seq x y z
N MET A 1 -18.90 16.20 -1.25
CA MET A 1 -17.72 16.47 -2.12
C MET A 1 -18.03 16.01 -3.54
N THR A 2 -17.65 16.77 -4.57
CA THR A 2 -17.84 16.36 -5.97
C THR A 2 -16.73 15.38 -6.42
N GLN A 3 -16.97 14.61 -7.49
CA GLN A 3 -15.94 13.71 -8.04
C GLN A 3 -14.67 14.46 -8.47
N LYS A 4 -14.81 15.69 -9.02
CA LYS A 4 -13.66 16.53 -9.36
C LYS A 4 -12.84 16.91 -8.13
N GLN A 5 -13.49 17.35 -7.05
CA GLN A 5 -12.80 17.69 -5.80
C GLN A 5 -12.10 16.47 -5.20
N TYR A 6 -12.74 15.30 -5.25
CA TYR A 6 -12.14 14.04 -4.80
C TYR A 6 -10.90 13.69 -5.63
N PHE A 7 -10.99 13.77 -6.95
CA PHE A 7 -9.87 13.54 -7.85
C PHE A 7 -8.69 14.47 -7.54
N TYR A 8 -8.93 15.78 -7.50
CA TYR A 8 -7.86 16.75 -7.25
C TYR A 8 -7.28 16.61 -5.84
N GLY A 9 -8.09 16.35 -4.83
CA GLY A 9 -7.64 16.12 -3.46
C GLY A 9 -6.76 14.87 -3.36
N THR A 10 -7.17 13.75 -3.96
CA THR A 10 -6.40 12.51 -3.97
C THR A 10 -5.12 12.67 -4.77
N TRP A 11 -5.16 13.36 -5.92
CA TRP A 11 -3.98 13.64 -6.72
C TRP A 11 -2.98 14.55 -5.97
N PHE A 12 -3.46 15.59 -5.31
CA PHE A 12 -2.63 16.48 -4.50
C PHE A 12 -1.95 15.72 -3.34
N LEU A 13 -2.69 14.85 -2.63
CA LEU A 13 -2.12 13.99 -1.61
C LEU A 13 -1.08 13.03 -2.19
N SER A 14 -1.35 12.45 -3.35
CA SER A 14 -0.43 11.58 -4.07
C SER A 14 0.85 12.32 -4.49
N PHE A 15 0.73 13.56 -4.95
CA PHE A 15 1.88 14.40 -5.33
C PHE A 15 2.74 14.76 -4.11
N ILE A 16 2.12 15.19 -3.00
CA ILE A 16 2.82 15.47 -1.74
C ILE A 16 3.51 14.21 -1.21
N SER A 17 2.91 13.04 -1.40
CA SER A 17 3.49 11.76 -0.95
C SER A 17 4.86 11.50 -1.58
N GLY A 18 5.04 11.82 -2.86
CA GLY A 18 6.32 11.70 -3.54
C GLY A 18 7.42 12.55 -2.85
N PHE A 19 7.11 13.79 -2.48
CA PHE A 19 8.06 14.62 -1.73
C PHE A 19 8.34 14.09 -0.32
N ALA A 20 7.34 13.56 0.36
CA ALA A 20 7.49 13.02 1.71
C ALA A 20 8.29 11.70 1.73
N VAL A 21 8.19 10.90 0.67
CA VAL A 21 8.92 9.63 0.50
C VAL A 21 10.34 9.86 -0.05
N ALA A 22 10.59 10.99 -0.73
CA ALA A 22 11.87 11.27 -1.37
C ALA A 22 13.09 11.16 -0.43
N PRO A 23 13.09 11.69 0.81
CA PRO A 23 14.21 11.51 1.75
C PRO A 23 14.42 10.05 2.16
N PHE A 24 13.34 9.29 2.29
CA PHE A 24 13.39 7.86 2.59
C PHE A 24 14.02 7.08 1.43
N LEU A 25 13.60 7.34 0.19
CA LEU A 25 14.15 6.74 -1.02
C LEU A 25 15.62 7.12 -1.19
N GLN A 26 15.99 8.36 -0.86
CA GLN A 26 17.38 8.81 -0.91
C GLN A 26 18.25 8.07 0.10
N THR A 27 17.78 7.88 1.33
CA THR A 27 18.50 7.12 2.36
C THR A 27 18.66 5.65 1.94
N ALA A 28 17.60 5.03 1.43
CA ALA A 28 17.63 3.68 0.90
C ALA A 28 18.56 3.56 -0.32
N ALA A 29 18.56 4.55 -1.22
CA ALA A 29 19.44 4.62 -2.37
C ALA A 29 20.92 4.83 -1.98
N LEU A 30 21.22 5.65 -0.98
CA LEU A 30 22.58 5.83 -0.46
C LEU A 30 23.14 4.53 0.13
N LEU A 31 22.29 3.77 0.83
CA LEU A 31 22.66 2.46 1.37
C LEU A 31 22.88 1.39 0.28
N SER A 32 22.30 1.59 -0.91
CA SER A 32 22.37 0.65 -2.05
C SER A 32 23.28 1.10 -3.21
N GLY A 33 24.03 2.22 -3.09
CA GLY A 33 24.94 2.69 -4.13
C GLY A 33 24.48 3.88 -4.99
N GLY A 34 23.41 4.52 -4.60
CA GLY A 34 23.06 5.93 -4.83
C GLY A 34 22.51 6.39 -6.17
N MET A 35 21.36 7.07 -6.12
CA MET A 35 20.93 8.00 -7.18
C MET A 35 21.36 9.44 -6.84
N PRO A 36 21.87 10.25 -7.79
CA PRO A 36 22.14 11.66 -7.55
C PRO A 36 20.86 12.45 -7.18
N ILE A 37 20.96 13.36 -6.21
CA ILE A 37 19.84 14.21 -5.73
C ILE A 37 19.10 14.93 -6.87
N ASN A 38 19.81 15.35 -7.91
CA ASN A 38 19.20 16.05 -9.05
C ASN A 38 18.20 15.19 -9.83
N ASN A 39 18.33 13.87 -9.77
CA ASN A 39 17.38 12.95 -10.41
C ASN A 39 16.13 12.72 -9.55
N LEU A 40 16.20 12.96 -8.22
CA LEU A 40 15.10 12.72 -7.30
C LEU A 40 13.91 13.63 -7.58
N LEU A 41 14.15 14.92 -7.87
CA LEU A 41 13.08 15.86 -8.21
C LEU A 41 12.30 15.42 -9.45
N TRP A 42 13.01 14.99 -10.50
CA TRP A 42 12.36 14.48 -11.72
C TRP A 42 11.59 13.20 -11.47
N VAL A 43 12.10 12.31 -10.61
CA VAL A 43 11.38 11.09 -10.20
C VAL A 43 10.07 11.46 -9.51
N VAL A 44 10.10 12.40 -8.55
CA VAL A 44 8.89 12.83 -7.82
C VAL A 44 7.86 13.50 -8.75
N VAL A 45 8.32 14.35 -9.69
CA VAL A 45 7.42 14.99 -10.66
C VAL A 45 6.79 13.94 -11.59
N LEU A 46 7.60 13.02 -12.11
CA LEU A 46 7.11 11.94 -12.98
C LEU A 46 6.15 11.02 -12.23
N GLU A 47 6.48 10.65 -11.00
CA GLU A 47 5.62 9.86 -10.12
C GLU A 47 4.27 10.57 -9.91
N GLY A 48 4.27 11.85 -9.56
CA GLY A 48 3.05 12.63 -9.39
C GLY A 48 2.18 12.68 -10.65
N LEU A 49 2.77 12.80 -11.83
CA LEU A 49 2.05 12.74 -13.10
C LEU A 49 1.49 11.34 -13.38
N CYS A 50 2.28 10.30 -13.18
CA CYS A 50 1.85 8.91 -13.35
C CYS A 50 0.69 8.56 -12.41
N TYR A 51 0.77 8.97 -11.14
CA TYR A 51 -0.32 8.74 -10.19
C TYR A 51 -1.55 9.59 -10.49
N GLY A 52 -1.41 10.79 -11.05
CA GLY A 52 -2.55 11.56 -11.55
C GLY A 52 -3.35 10.78 -12.61
N LEU A 53 -2.66 10.17 -13.58
CA LEU A 53 -3.27 9.29 -14.56
C LEU A 53 -3.84 8.01 -13.90
N ALA A 54 -3.09 7.42 -12.98
CA ALA A 54 -3.52 6.23 -12.26
C ALA A 54 -4.82 6.46 -11.45
N ILE A 55 -4.94 7.60 -10.76
CA ILE A 55 -6.15 7.98 -10.04
C ILE A 55 -7.31 8.19 -11.01
N PHE A 56 -7.08 8.91 -12.12
CA PHE A 56 -8.12 9.19 -13.10
C PHE A 56 -8.69 7.90 -13.72
N PHE A 57 -7.84 7.01 -14.20
CA PHE A 57 -8.27 5.74 -14.76
C PHE A 57 -8.79 4.80 -13.69
N GLY A 58 -8.10 4.72 -12.55
CA GLY A 58 -8.46 3.87 -11.43
C GLY A 58 -9.85 4.19 -10.86
N MET A 59 -10.20 5.46 -10.69
CA MET A 59 -11.55 5.86 -10.27
C MET A 59 -12.61 5.42 -11.29
N LYS A 60 -12.33 5.57 -12.60
CA LYS A 60 -13.27 5.10 -13.65
C LYS A 60 -13.46 3.57 -13.58
N LEU A 61 -12.39 2.81 -13.38
CA LEU A 61 -12.46 1.36 -13.23
C LEU A 61 -13.22 0.98 -11.96
N ALA A 62 -12.90 1.60 -10.83
CA ALA A 62 -13.53 1.37 -9.54
C ALA A 62 -15.04 1.67 -9.57
N HIS A 63 -15.45 2.75 -10.21
CA HIS A 63 -16.88 3.03 -10.42
C HIS A 63 -17.59 1.96 -11.27
N LYS A 64 -16.95 1.46 -12.33
CA LYS A 64 -17.51 0.38 -13.17
C LYS A 64 -17.74 -0.93 -12.40
N VAL A 65 -16.94 -1.19 -11.38
CA VAL A 65 -17.10 -2.39 -10.53
C VAL A 65 -17.97 -2.15 -9.31
N GLY A 66 -18.50 -0.94 -9.13
CA GLY A 66 -19.37 -0.58 -8.02
C GLY A 66 -18.63 -0.33 -6.70
N ALA A 67 -17.35 0.07 -6.76
CA ALA A 67 -16.58 0.41 -5.58
C ALA A 67 -17.18 1.64 -4.86
N ARG A 68 -17.20 1.57 -3.53
CA ARG A 68 -17.70 2.66 -2.68
C ARG A 68 -16.57 3.63 -2.35
N PHE A 69 -16.90 4.92 -2.44
CA PHE A 69 -16.08 6.03 -1.96
C PHE A 69 -16.86 6.75 -0.87
N LEU A 70 -16.37 6.69 0.37
CA LEU A 70 -17.09 7.21 1.53
C LEU A 70 -17.24 8.73 1.46
N LEU A 71 -16.18 9.43 1.03
CA LEU A 71 -16.20 10.88 0.87
C LEU A 71 -17.14 11.38 -0.24
N LEU A 72 -17.56 10.49 -1.17
CA LEU A 72 -18.55 10.79 -2.21
C LEU A 72 -19.96 10.32 -1.84
N SER A 73 -20.10 9.57 -0.74
CA SER A 73 -21.38 9.00 -0.29
C SER A 73 -22.10 9.95 0.65
N HIS A 74 -23.44 9.99 0.60
CA HIS A 74 -24.25 10.91 1.43
C HIS A 74 -24.49 10.39 2.85
N ASN A 75 -24.82 9.11 3.02
CA ASN A 75 -25.17 8.52 4.32
C ASN A 75 -24.03 7.65 4.81
N VAL A 76 -23.01 8.25 5.42
CA VAL A 76 -21.83 7.56 5.96
C VAL A 76 -21.88 7.60 7.48
N ASN A 77 -21.86 6.43 8.08
CA ASN A 77 -21.57 6.33 9.52
C ASN A 77 -20.04 6.14 9.68
N TRP A 78 -19.34 7.24 9.89
CA TRP A 78 -17.88 7.26 9.98
C TRP A 78 -17.31 6.27 10.99
N LYS A 79 -18.00 6.07 12.12
CA LYS A 79 -17.56 5.13 13.16
C LYS A 79 -17.61 3.68 12.67
N SER A 80 -18.71 3.24 12.02
CA SER A 80 -18.92 1.85 11.59
C SER A 80 -18.43 1.57 10.18
N ASP A 81 -18.31 2.59 9.34
CA ASP A 81 -17.91 2.41 7.95
C ASP A 81 -16.41 2.63 7.74
N LEU A 82 -15.79 3.55 8.50
CA LEU A 82 -14.38 3.93 8.36
C LEU A 82 -13.54 3.55 9.58
N PHE A 83 -13.77 4.20 10.73
CA PHE A 83 -12.81 4.14 11.85
C PHE A 83 -12.72 2.75 12.47
N LYS A 84 -13.83 2.18 12.91
CA LYS A 84 -13.83 0.87 13.57
C LYS A 84 -13.26 -0.23 12.65
N PRO A 85 -13.76 -0.43 11.42
CA PRO A 85 -13.22 -1.46 10.55
C PRO A 85 -11.77 -1.16 10.10
N GLY A 86 -11.43 0.09 9.76
CA GLY A 86 -10.09 0.45 9.32
C GLY A 86 -9.03 0.20 10.40
N ILE A 87 -9.31 0.64 11.64
CA ILE A 87 -8.38 0.46 12.77
C ILE A 87 -8.23 -1.02 13.14
N LEU A 88 -9.34 -1.75 13.34
CA LEU A 88 -9.27 -3.15 13.72
C LEU A 88 -8.57 -4.00 12.65
N CYS A 89 -8.88 -3.74 11.40
CA CYS A 89 -8.28 -4.42 10.27
C CYS A 89 -6.76 -4.13 10.18
N GLY A 90 -6.38 -2.86 10.32
CA GLY A 90 -4.98 -2.46 10.29
C GLY A 90 -4.18 -3.11 11.42
N ILE A 91 -4.71 -3.11 12.65
CA ILE A 91 -4.07 -3.79 13.79
C ILE A 91 -3.92 -5.30 13.52
N SER A 92 -4.99 -5.95 13.06
CA SER A 92 -4.96 -7.40 12.78
C SER A 92 -3.95 -7.75 11.68
N ALA A 93 -3.88 -6.94 10.61
CA ALA A 93 -2.90 -7.13 9.54
C ALA A 93 -1.46 -6.90 10.03
N ALA A 94 -1.21 -5.83 10.81
CA ALA A 94 0.10 -5.57 11.39
C ALA A 94 0.57 -6.71 12.29
N LEU A 95 -0.30 -7.23 13.16
CA LEU A 95 0.02 -8.38 14.02
C LEU A 95 0.33 -9.64 13.20
N ALA A 96 -0.42 -9.90 12.12
CA ALA A 96 -0.15 -11.03 11.23
C ALA A 96 1.20 -10.87 10.51
N MET A 97 1.57 -9.66 10.08
CA MET A 97 2.87 -9.38 9.46
C MET A 97 4.02 -9.54 10.46
N LEU A 98 3.86 -9.03 11.69
CA LEU A 98 4.85 -9.23 12.76
C LEU A 98 5.03 -10.71 13.12
N LEU A 99 3.95 -11.50 13.08
CA LEU A 99 4.04 -12.94 13.28
C LEU A 99 4.87 -13.62 12.18
N VAL A 100 4.68 -13.22 10.91
CA VAL A 100 5.51 -13.70 9.79
C VAL A 100 6.98 -13.34 10.02
N ASP A 101 7.26 -12.11 10.44
CA ASP A 101 8.62 -11.66 10.73
C ASP A 101 9.25 -12.44 11.88
N PHE A 102 8.47 -12.76 12.90
CA PHE A 102 8.93 -13.61 14.00
C PHE A 102 9.24 -15.06 13.55
N MET A 103 8.43 -15.61 12.64
CA MET A 103 8.63 -16.96 12.09
C MET A 103 9.77 -17.03 11.07
N LEU A 104 10.14 -15.91 10.44
CA LEU A 104 11.17 -15.82 9.40
C LEU A 104 12.29 -14.83 9.77
N PRO A 105 12.96 -15.00 10.93
CA PRO A 105 13.88 -13.99 11.46
C PRO A 105 15.04 -13.69 10.49
N LYS A 106 15.60 -14.69 9.81
CA LYS A 106 16.69 -14.48 8.84
C LYS A 106 16.28 -13.61 7.65
N ALA A 107 15.04 -13.76 7.16
CA ALA A 107 14.52 -12.92 6.08
C ALA A 107 14.13 -11.52 6.56
N SER A 108 13.80 -11.39 7.84
CA SER A 108 13.35 -10.13 8.44
C SER A 108 14.52 -9.24 8.91
N MET A 109 15.74 -9.75 9.01
CA MET A 109 16.90 -8.98 9.50
C MET A 109 17.12 -7.68 8.71
N THR A 110 17.07 -7.73 7.40
CA THR A 110 17.23 -6.53 6.55
C THR A 110 16.12 -5.52 6.81
N PHE A 111 14.89 -5.97 6.99
CA PHE A 111 13.75 -5.11 7.30
C PHE A 111 13.90 -4.47 8.69
N TRP A 112 14.26 -5.24 9.71
CA TRP A 112 14.52 -4.73 11.06
C TRP A 112 15.70 -3.77 11.09
N PHE A 113 16.77 -4.06 10.35
CA PHE A 113 17.90 -3.15 10.20
C PHE A 113 17.45 -1.81 9.59
N LEU A 114 16.67 -1.84 8.50
CA LEU A 114 16.13 -0.61 7.88
C LEU A 114 15.27 0.18 8.88
N LEU A 115 14.35 -0.48 9.58
CA LEU A 115 13.48 0.19 10.57
C LEU A 115 14.25 0.86 11.70
N THR A 116 15.32 0.24 12.19
CA THR A 116 16.12 0.79 13.29
C THR A 116 17.09 1.88 12.85
N HIS A 117 17.44 1.96 11.57
CA HIS A 117 18.39 2.95 11.03
C HIS A 117 17.73 4.11 10.30
N ILE A 118 16.43 4.03 9.98
CA ILE A 118 15.69 5.14 9.39
C ILE A 118 15.17 6.04 10.51
N PRO A 119 15.54 7.34 10.52
CA PRO A 119 15.00 8.27 11.50
C PRO A 119 13.48 8.37 11.41
N LEU A 120 12.80 8.43 12.55
CA LEU A 120 11.34 8.60 12.62
C LEU A 120 10.84 9.80 11.79
N SER A 121 11.64 10.86 11.70
CA SER A 121 11.36 12.04 10.88
C SER A 121 11.28 11.74 9.37
N GLN A 122 11.84 10.63 8.92
CA GLN A 122 11.77 10.19 7.51
C GLN A 122 10.76 9.04 7.33
N GLY A 123 10.77 8.08 8.25
CA GLY A 123 9.88 6.92 8.18
C GLY A 123 8.41 7.27 8.38
N LEU A 124 8.10 8.18 9.29
CA LEU A 124 6.73 8.59 9.57
C LEU A 124 6.05 9.31 8.40
N PRO A 125 6.64 10.33 7.76
CA PRO A 125 6.09 10.92 6.53
C PRO A 125 5.94 9.90 5.40
N ALA A 126 6.91 9.01 5.21
CA ALA A 126 6.83 7.96 4.20
C ALA A 126 5.63 7.03 4.46
N ALA A 127 5.42 6.62 5.72
CA ALA A 127 4.28 5.80 6.12
C ALA A 127 2.94 6.52 5.93
N VAL A 128 2.86 7.83 6.22
CA VAL A 128 1.61 8.59 6.10
C VAL A 128 1.23 8.85 4.65
N PHE A 129 2.20 9.20 3.83
CA PHE A 129 1.92 9.68 2.47
C PHE A 129 2.08 8.59 1.39
N GLY A 130 2.98 7.63 1.53
CA GLY A 130 3.16 6.53 0.57
C GLY A 130 1.91 5.65 0.40
N ILE A 131 1.09 5.57 1.43
CA ILE A 131 -0.12 4.73 1.50
C ILE A 131 -1.13 5.07 0.39
N VAL A 132 -1.36 6.35 0.10
CA VAL A 132 -2.35 6.76 -0.91
C VAL A 132 -1.97 6.20 -2.27
N ASN A 133 -0.69 6.32 -2.66
CA ASN A 133 -0.17 5.83 -3.92
C ASN A 133 -0.29 4.30 -4.02
N GLN A 134 0.07 3.60 -2.96
CA GLN A 134 -0.02 2.14 -2.91
C GLN A 134 -1.49 1.67 -2.99
N GLN A 135 -2.43 2.35 -2.31
CA GLN A 135 -3.85 2.00 -2.39
C GLN A 135 -4.47 2.34 -3.73
N VAL A 136 -4.04 3.41 -4.39
CA VAL A 136 -4.43 3.70 -5.78
C VAL A 136 -4.00 2.57 -6.71
N ALA A 137 -2.74 2.13 -6.62
CA ALA A 137 -2.23 1.03 -7.43
C ALA A 137 -2.97 -0.28 -7.13
N LEU A 138 -3.09 -0.68 -5.86
CA LEU A 138 -3.70 -1.95 -5.47
C LEU A 138 -5.21 -1.96 -5.72
N CYS A 139 -5.95 -1.00 -5.15
CA CYS A 139 -7.41 -1.05 -5.13
C CYS A 139 -8.04 -0.50 -6.40
N LEU A 140 -7.63 0.70 -6.82
CA LEU A 140 -8.28 1.36 -7.94
C LEU A 140 -7.84 0.79 -9.28
N LEU A 141 -6.56 0.45 -9.46
CA LEU A 141 -6.07 -0.08 -10.74
C LEU A 141 -6.10 -1.61 -10.77
N LEU A 142 -5.35 -2.30 -9.91
CA LEU A 142 -5.19 -3.75 -10.01
C LEU A 142 -6.50 -4.47 -9.72
N ILE A 143 -7.09 -4.32 -8.54
CA ILE A 143 -8.31 -5.05 -8.17
C ILE A 143 -9.44 -4.73 -9.14
N SER A 144 -9.69 -3.44 -9.40
CA SER A 144 -10.78 -3.03 -10.28
C SER A 144 -10.54 -3.43 -11.74
N GLY A 145 -9.31 -3.31 -12.22
CA GLY A 145 -8.92 -3.69 -13.58
C GLY A 145 -9.02 -5.19 -13.81
N ILE A 146 -8.43 -6.00 -12.93
CA ILE A 146 -8.49 -7.46 -13.00
C ILE A 146 -9.92 -7.95 -12.93
N LEU A 147 -10.74 -7.39 -12.02
CA LEU A 147 -12.15 -7.77 -11.92
C LEU A 147 -12.92 -7.49 -13.21
N ILE A 148 -12.68 -6.36 -13.88
CA ILE A 148 -13.31 -6.07 -15.18
C ILE A 148 -12.91 -7.09 -16.23
N VAL A 149 -11.61 -7.44 -16.28
CA VAL A 149 -11.09 -8.44 -17.22
C VAL A 149 -11.71 -9.81 -16.95
N LEU A 150 -11.73 -10.25 -15.68
CA LEU A 150 -12.33 -11.53 -15.31
C LEU A 150 -13.83 -11.59 -15.62
N LYS A 151 -14.58 -10.53 -15.29
CA LYS A 151 -16.02 -10.44 -15.65
C LYS A 151 -16.24 -10.58 -17.15
N LYS A 152 -15.38 -9.99 -17.98
CA LYS A 152 -15.46 -10.09 -19.45
C LYS A 152 -15.14 -11.49 -19.92
N ILE A 153 -14.08 -12.13 -19.40
CA ILE A 153 -13.67 -13.49 -19.79
C ILE A 153 -14.75 -14.51 -19.42
N PHE A 154 -15.25 -14.46 -18.18
CA PHE A 154 -16.24 -15.41 -17.67
C PHE A 154 -17.68 -15.03 -18.00
N LYS A 155 -17.89 -13.93 -18.76
CA LYS A 155 -19.22 -13.42 -19.15
C LYS A 155 -20.19 -13.25 -17.96
N GLN A 156 -19.66 -12.88 -16.80
CA GLN A 156 -20.41 -12.69 -15.57
C GLN A 156 -20.48 -11.21 -15.19
N THR A 157 -21.68 -10.74 -14.85
CA THR A 157 -21.89 -9.34 -14.42
C THR A 157 -21.62 -9.13 -12.94
N SER A 158 -21.91 -10.13 -12.10
CA SER A 158 -21.69 -10.08 -10.66
C SER A 158 -21.23 -11.43 -10.17
N SER A 159 -20.11 -11.44 -9.42
CA SER A 159 -19.61 -12.66 -8.79
C SER A 159 -18.66 -12.29 -7.64
N ASN A 160 -19.01 -12.75 -6.44
CA ASN A 160 -18.15 -12.61 -5.26
C ASN A 160 -16.84 -13.39 -5.45
N SER A 161 -16.90 -14.54 -6.13
CA SER A 161 -15.72 -15.37 -6.42
C SER A 161 -14.74 -14.63 -7.33
N LEU A 162 -15.22 -13.95 -8.38
CA LEU A 162 -14.35 -13.16 -9.26
C LEU A 162 -13.72 -11.97 -8.54
N MET A 163 -14.44 -11.34 -7.62
CA MET A 163 -13.88 -10.28 -6.77
C MET A 163 -12.78 -10.84 -5.88
N PHE A 164 -13.03 -11.98 -5.23
CA PHE A 164 -12.02 -12.62 -4.36
C PHE A 164 -10.77 -13.02 -5.15
N VAL A 165 -10.93 -13.62 -6.33
CA VAL A 165 -9.81 -13.95 -7.22
C VAL A 165 -9.06 -12.69 -7.65
N SER A 166 -9.78 -11.59 -7.95
CA SER A 166 -9.16 -10.31 -8.31
C SER A 166 -8.30 -9.77 -7.16
N ILE A 167 -8.77 -9.87 -5.93
CA ILE A 167 -8.03 -9.44 -4.74
C ILE A 167 -6.74 -10.26 -4.59
N ILE A 168 -6.81 -11.59 -4.69
CA ILE A 168 -5.63 -12.46 -4.57
C ILE A 168 -4.61 -12.16 -5.66
N LEU A 169 -5.04 -12.12 -6.93
CA LEU A 169 -4.15 -11.82 -8.05
C LEU A 169 -3.51 -10.45 -7.92
N SER A 170 -4.29 -9.45 -7.51
CA SER A 170 -3.77 -8.10 -7.28
C SER A 170 -2.74 -8.06 -6.15
N ALA A 171 -2.99 -8.76 -5.05
CA ALA A 171 -2.06 -8.84 -3.92
C ALA A 171 -0.73 -9.54 -4.31
N LEU A 172 -0.81 -10.59 -5.13
CA LEU A 172 0.38 -11.27 -5.67
C LEU A 172 1.18 -10.37 -6.61
N ILE A 173 0.53 -9.67 -7.54
CA ILE A 173 1.20 -8.72 -8.46
C ILE A 173 1.82 -7.58 -7.65
N PHE A 174 1.09 -7.05 -6.68
CA PHE A 174 1.56 -5.97 -5.81
C PHE A 174 2.77 -6.41 -4.99
N GLY A 175 2.75 -7.63 -4.43
CA GLY A 175 3.89 -8.22 -3.73
C GLY A 175 5.10 -8.40 -4.64
N ALA A 176 4.90 -8.92 -5.86
CA ALA A 176 5.97 -9.09 -6.83
C ALA A 176 6.62 -7.75 -7.23
N ALA A 177 5.84 -6.66 -7.33
CA ALA A 177 6.35 -5.33 -7.60
C ALA A 177 7.23 -4.77 -6.47
N HIS A 178 7.11 -5.28 -5.23
CA HIS A 178 7.96 -4.90 -4.10
C HIS A 178 9.29 -5.66 -4.05
N VAL A 179 9.40 -6.82 -4.71
CA VAL A 179 10.62 -7.64 -4.66
C VAL A 179 11.87 -6.86 -5.10
N PRO A 180 11.89 -6.12 -6.24
CA PRO A 180 13.09 -5.41 -6.66
C PRO A 180 13.59 -4.33 -5.70
N GLN A 181 12.74 -3.85 -4.79
CA GLN A 181 13.10 -2.81 -3.81
C GLN A 181 14.01 -3.35 -2.70
N PHE A 182 13.95 -4.67 -2.43
CA PHE A 182 14.64 -5.30 -1.29
C PHE A 182 15.64 -6.38 -1.74
N VAL A 183 15.51 -6.91 -2.95
CA VAL A 183 16.35 -8.00 -3.47
C VAL A 183 17.28 -7.46 -4.54
N HIS A 184 18.52 -7.18 -4.13
CA HIS A 184 19.58 -6.73 -5.02
C HIS A 184 20.53 -7.88 -5.32
N GLY A 185 20.26 -8.62 -6.40
CA GLY A 185 21.06 -9.78 -6.81
C GLY A 185 20.59 -11.11 -6.18
N MET A 186 21.23 -12.18 -6.63
CA MET A 186 20.93 -13.56 -6.18
C MET A 186 21.90 -13.95 -5.06
N THR A 187 21.51 -13.65 -3.83
CA THR A 187 22.18 -14.13 -2.61
C THR A 187 21.55 -15.43 -2.13
N PRO A 188 22.22 -16.23 -1.29
CA PRO A 188 21.62 -17.44 -0.70
C PRO A 188 20.33 -17.18 0.06
N GLU A 189 20.16 -15.99 0.63
CA GLU A 189 18.97 -15.56 1.39
C GLU A 189 17.84 -15.03 0.51
N ALA A 190 18.12 -14.69 -0.76
CA ALA A 190 17.14 -14.08 -1.67
C ALA A 190 15.82 -14.86 -1.78
N PRO A 191 15.78 -16.20 -1.89
CA PRO A 191 14.52 -16.94 -1.96
C PRO A 191 13.67 -16.78 -0.70
N LEU A 192 14.27 -16.78 0.49
CA LEU A 192 13.57 -16.60 1.74
C LEU A 192 13.05 -15.16 1.90
N LEU A 193 13.83 -14.18 1.46
CA LEU A 193 13.42 -12.77 1.45
C LEU A 193 12.27 -12.53 0.46
N ILE A 194 12.35 -13.11 -0.74
CA ILE A 194 11.25 -13.05 -1.72
C ILE A 194 9.98 -13.68 -1.14
N PHE A 195 10.09 -14.87 -0.54
CA PHE A 195 8.94 -15.52 0.11
C PHE A 195 8.33 -14.64 1.20
N ARG A 196 9.16 -14.03 2.06
CA ARG A 196 8.70 -13.09 3.08
C ARG A 196 7.96 -11.90 2.46
N ILE A 197 8.53 -11.24 1.45
CA ILE A 197 7.90 -10.09 0.77
C ILE A 197 6.56 -10.51 0.18
N MET A 198 6.49 -11.64 -0.49
CA MET A 198 5.27 -12.13 -1.10
C MET A 198 4.18 -12.44 -0.07
N ILE A 199 4.50 -13.12 1.03
CA ILE A 199 3.50 -13.49 2.06
C ILE A 199 2.98 -12.26 2.81
N ILE A 200 3.84 -11.30 3.15
CA ILE A 200 3.45 -10.05 3.81
C ILE A 200 2.52 -9.22 2.90
N ASN A 201 2.88 -9.06 1.63
CA ASN A 201 2.06 -8.33 0.67
C ASN A 201 0.76 -9.08 0.32
N LEU A 202 0.76 -10.41 0.36
CA LEU A 202 -0.46 -11.19 0.20
C LEU A 202 -1.42 -10.95 1.37
N ILE A 203 -0.94 -11.01 2.61
CA ILE A 203 -1.74 -10.76 3.82
C ILE A 203 -2.32 -9.35 3.78
N SER A 204 -1.47 -8.33 3.60
CA SER A 204 -1.89 -6.92 3.57
C SER A 204 -2.80 -6.62 2.38
N GLY A 205 -2.43 -7.05 1.17
CA GLY A 205 -3.20 -6.81 -0.04
C GLY A 205 -4.57 -7.48 -0.03
N MET A 206 -4.68 -8.71 0.47
CA MET A 206 -5.98 -9.37 0.69
C MET A 206 -6.82 -8.62 1.71
N THR A 207 -6.21 -8.20 2.81
CA THR A 207 -6.89 -7.45 3.87
C THR A 207 -7.44 -6.14 3.32
N PHE A 208 -6.59 -5.31 2.71
CA PHE A 208 -7.01 -4.02 2.15
C PHE A 208 -8.01 -4.19 1.00
N GLY A 209 -7.82 -5.18 0.14
CA GLY A 209 -8.73 -5.47 -0.96
C GLY A 209 -10.13 -5.90 -0.48
N MET A 210 -10.22 -6.70 0.57
CA MET A 210 -11.51 -7.09 1.17
C MET A 210 -12.23 -5.89 1.77
N PHE A 211 -11.51 -4.96 2.44
CA PHE A 211 -12.12 -3.76 2.99
C PHE A 211 -12.45 -2.73 1.91
N PHE A 212 -11.63 -2.58 0.87
CA PHE A 212 -11.98 -1.83 -0.32
C PHE A 212 -13.31 -2.30 -0.91
N TRP A 213 -13.49 -3.62 -1.07
CA TRP A 213 -14.71 -4.19 -1.58
C TRP A 213 -15.92 -3.95 -0.68
N LYS A 214 -15.80 -4.23 0.63
CA LYS A 214 -16.95 -4.24 1.56
C LYS A 214 -17.26 -2.89 2.17
N LYS A 215 -16.28 -2.04 2.38
CA LYS A 215 -16.41 -0.78 3.13
C LYS A 215 -16.08 0.45 2.30
N GLY A 216 -15.20 0.34 1.33
CA GLY A 216 -14.81 1.41 0.44
C GLY A 216 -13.32 1.74 0.47
N PHE A 217 -12.93 2.62 -0.44
CA PHE A 217 -11.53 2.97 -0.68
C PHE A 217 -10.86 3.57 0.56
N GLU A 218 -11.53 4.52 1.21
CA GLU A 218 -10.97 5.23 2.38
C GLU A 218 -10.76 4.31 3.58
N THR A 219 -11.58 3.26 3.71
CA THR A 219 -11.39 2.26 4.78
C THR A 219 -10.15 1.41 4.53
N ALA A 220 -9.86 1.06 3.27
CA ALA A 220 -8.62 0.38 2.91
C ALA A 220 -7.40 1.28 3.14
N VAL A 221 -7.50 2.57 2.80
CA VAL A 221 -6.44 3.57 3.07
C VAL A 221 -6.16 3.69 4.56
N LEU A 222 -7.21 3.81 5.40
CA LEU A 222 -7.06 3.89 6.85
C LEU A 222 -6.46 2.60 7.44
N ALA A 223 -6.88 1.43 6.96
CA ALA A 223 -6.31 0.17 7.42
C ALA A 223 -4.81 0.07 7.11
N HIS A 224 -4.41 0.50 5.92
CA HIS A 224 -3.00 0.55 5.55
C HIS A 224 -2.22 1.55 6.41
N PHE A 225 -2.77 2.75 6.63
CA PHE A 225 -2.18 3.72 7.53
C PHE A 225 -1.89 3.13 8.92
N VAL A 226 -2.84 2.40 9.49
CA VAL A 226 -2.67 1.79 10.80
C VAL A 226 -1.57 0.72 10.78
N VAL A 227 -1.49 -0.08 9.72
CA VAL A 227 -0.38 -1.05 9.55
C VAL A 227 0.95 -0.33 9.56
N ASP A 228 1.14 0.64 8.69
CA ASP A 228 2.41 1.33 8.53
C ASP A 228 2.78 2.14 9.78
N PHE A 229 1.80 2.77 10.43
CA PHE A 229 2.02 3.47 11.69
C PHE A 229 2.52 2.52 12.80
N ILE A 230 1.96 1.31 12.88
CA ILE A 230 2.45 0.31 13.83
C ILE A 230 3.87 -0.12 13.47
N LEU A 231 4.13 -0.46 12.20
CA LEU A 231 5.41 -1.00 11.76
C LEU A 231 6.53 0.07 11.73
N TYR A 232 6.24 1.30 11.30
CA TYR A 232 7.26 2.33 11.11
C TYR A 232 7.35 3.37 12.23
N ALA A 233 6.40 3.39 13.17
CA ALA A 233 6.46 4.31 14.31
C ALA A 233 6.46 3.57 15.66
N ILE A 234 5.47 2.70 15.92
CA ILE A 234 5.33 2.06 17.23
C ILE A 234 6.43 1.04 17.46
N VAL A 235 6.64 0.12 16.52
CA VAL A 235 7.63 -0.95 16.67
C VAL A 235 9.06 -0.41 16.82
N PRO A 236 9.54 0.51 15.96
CA PRO A 236 10.87 1.12 16.15
C PRO A 236 11.01 1.85 17.48
N ALA A 237 10.00 2.61 17.90
CA ALA A 237 10.02 3.29 19.18
C ALA A 237 10.19 2.29 20.36
N LEU A 238 9.46 1.19 20.35
CA LEU A 238 9.58 0.15 21.38
C LEU A 238 10.97 -0.51 21.37
N CYS A 239 11.58 -0.73 20.20
CA CYS A 239 12.93 -1.27 20.09
C CYS A 239 13.99 -0.30 20.64
N LEU A 240 13.82 1.02 20.45
CA LEU A 240 14.73 2.03 20.99
C LEU A 240 14.72 2.11 22.54
N PHE A 241 13.60 1.77 23.17
CA PHE A 241 13.48 1.76 24.64
C PHE A 241 13.90 0.41 25.26
N ALA A 242 14.12 -0.63 24.46
CA ALA A 242 14.52 -1.95 24.94
C ALA A 242 16.05 -2.18 24.96
N VAL A 243 16.82 -1.20 24.45
CA VAL A 243 18.29 -1.16 24.47
C VAL A 243 18.75 -0.13 25.49
#